data_6d4ed0497e886bf99066b32271b9fdf0
#
_entry.id   6d4ed0497e886bf99066b32271b9fdf0
#
_cell.length_a   1.000
_cell.length_b   1.000
_cell.length_c   1.000
_cell.angle_alpha   90.00
_cell.angle_beta   90.00
_cell.angle_gamma   90.00
#
_symmetry.space_group_name_H-M   'P 1'
#
loop_
_entity.id
_entity.type
_entity.pdbx_description
1 polymer ?
#
loop_
_entity_poly.entity_id
_entity_poly.type
_entity_poly.pdbx_seq_one_letter_code
_entity_poly.pdbx_strand_id
1 'polypeptide(L)'
;MDGANMNAQVGYTSPGYLNADVCHLNLHKTFSIPHGGGGPGMGPIGVKKHLIPYLPTHPYTEKPNSTSLGTLTHSEFGSASILSISYAYIALLGKAGVRKSTAYAILNANYLMKRLQPYFKIFCIEGKERCSHEFILDLTGLKKSTGVSE
;
A
#
# COMPACT_ATOMS: atom_id res chain seq x y z
N MET A 1 -5.69 4.04 9.61
CA MET A 1 -5.57 2.84 8.72
C MET A 1 -4.24 2.88 8.02
N ASP A 2 -3.50 1.79 8.03
CA ASP A 2 -2.34 1.61 7.19
C ASP A 2 -2.80 1.15 5.79
N GLY A 3 -2.66 2.02 4.82
CA GLY A 3 -2.99 1.79 3.42
C GLY A 3 -1.74 1.67 2.54
N ALA A 4 -0.57 1.41 3.13
CA ALA A 4 0.68 1.32 2.39
C ALA A 4 0.59 0.37 1.20
N ASN A 5 -0.09 -0.77 1.36
CA ASN A 5 -0.37 -1.69 0.28
C ASN A 5 -1.88 -1.95 0.18
N MET A 6 -2.50 -1.47 -0.89
CA MET A 6 -3.93 -1.59 -1.15
C MET A 6 -4.28 -2.71 -2.15
N ASN A 7 -3.33 -3.60 -2.49
CA ASN A 7 -3.53 -4.63 -3.52
C ASN A 7 -4.66 -5.63 -3.23
N ALA A 8 -5.07 -5.78 -1.97
CA ALA A 8 -6.22 -6.61 -1.61
C ALA A 8 -7.53 -5.82 -1.44
N GLN A 9 -7.54 -4.52 -1.68
CA GLN A 9 -8.64 -3.63 -1.26
C GLN A 9 -9.24 -2.80 -2.38
N VAL A 10 -8.42 -2.31 -3.34
CA VAL A 10 -8.87 -1.37 -4.36
C VAL A 10 -10.02 -1.95 -5.20
N GLY A 11 -11.12 -1.20 -5.26
CA GLY A 11 -12.33 -1.60 -5.97
C GLY A 11 -13.25 -2.56 -5.21
N TYR A 12 -12.88 -3.01 -4.00
CA TYR A 12 -13.70 -3.86 -3.11
C TYR A 12 -14.06 -3.16 -1.80
N THR A 13 -13.15 -2.38 -1.26
CA THR A 13 -13.38 -1.55 -0.08
C THR A 13 -12.65 -0.22 -0.19
N SER A 14 -12.82 0.65 0.79
CA SER A 14 -12.12 1.94 0.84
C SER A 14 -11.90 2.36 2.29
N PRO A 15 -10.91 3.23 2.56
CA PRO A 15 -10.72 3.80 3.91
C PRO A 15 -11.98 4.46 4.46
N GLY A 16 -12.73 5.16 3.62
CA GLY A 16 -13.99 5.80 4.00
C GLY A 16 -15.08 4.80 4.38
N TYR A 17 -15.20 3.69 3.64
CA TYR A 17 -16.14 2.61 3.98
C TYR A 17 -15.81 1.94 5.31
N LEU A 18 -14.51 1.77 5.60
CA LEU A 18 -14.01 1.22 6.86
C LEU A 18 -14.03 2.24 8.02
N ASN A 19 -14.55 3.45 7.77
CA ASN A 19 -14.64 4.53 8.75
C ASN A 19 -13.28 4.99 9.31
N ALA A 20 -12.20 4.83 8.56
CA ALA A 20 -10.88 5.30 8.97
C ALA A 20 -10.83 6.84 9.05
N ASP A 21 -10.22 7.37 10.11
CA ASP A 21 -10.04 8.83 10.27
C ASP A 21 -8.85 9.34 9.45
N VAL A 22 -7.83 8.51 9.30
CA VAL A 22 -6.64 8.79 8.51
C VAL A 22 -6.18 7.52 7.81
N CYS A 23 -5.71 7.66 6.58
CA CYS A 23 -5.09 6.59 5.82
C CYS A 23 -3.93 7.14 4.99
N HIS A 24 -2.77 6.52 5.06
CA HIS A 24 -1.68 6.77 4.13
C HIS A 24 -1.62 5.70 3.05
N LEU A 25 -1.08 6.05 1.89
CA LEU A 25 -0.88 5.16 0.76
C LEU A 25 0.58 5.20 0.33
N ASN A 26 1.12 4.07 -0.16
CA ASN A 26 2.38 4.08 -0.89
C ASN A 26 2.10 3.85 -2.38
N LEU A 27 2.37 4.86 -3.20
CA LEU A 27 2.09 4.76 -4.63
C LEU A 27 3.02 3.78 -5.35
N HIS A 28 4.21 3.51 -4.80
CA HIS A 28 5.17 2.52 -5.31
C HIS A 28 4.80 1.05 -5.06
N LYS A 29 3.65 0.79 -4.47
CA LYS A 29 3.09 -0.55 -4.31
C LYS A 29 1.91 -0.73 -5.25
N THR A 30 0.74 -0.29 -4.87
CA THR A 30 -0.51 -0.53 -5.61
C THR A 30 -0.68 0.36 -6.85
N PHE A 31 0.01 1.51 -6.92
CA PHE A 31 -0.22 2.54 -7.94
C PHE A 31 0.98 2.80 -8.86
N SER A 32 1.88 1.84 -8.94
CA SER A 32 2.88 1.68 -10.02
C SER A 32 3.99 2.71 -10.13
N ILE A 33 4.18 3.64 -9.19
CA ILE A 33 5.36 4.49 -9.26
C ILE A 33 6.61 3.67 -8.92
N PRO A 34 7.79 4.00 -9.50
CA PRO A 34 9.03 3.37 -9.10
C PRO A 34 9.43 3.77 -7.69
N HIS A 35 10.07 2.85 -6.95
CA HIS A 35 10.73 3.12 -5.68
C HIS A 35 12.20 2.70 -5.71
N GLY A 36 12.55 1.75 -6.56
CA GLY A 36 13.82 1.06 -6.66
C GLY A 36 15.05 1.91 -6.36
N GLY A 37 15.92 1.43 -5.52
CA GLY A 37 17.13 2.11 -5.12
C GLY A 37 16.95 3.40 -4.32
N GLY A 38 15.77 3.65 -3.76
CA GLY A 38 15.47 4.86 -2.99
C GLY A 38 15.07 6.06 -3.83
N GLY A 39 14.51 5.83 -5.01
CA GLY A 39 13.93 6.86 -5.87
C GLY A 39 12.82 7.67 -5.20
N PRO A 40 12.27 8.68 -5.90
CA PRO A 40 11.28 9.59 -5.33
C PRO A 40 10.05 8.81 -4.85
N GLY A 41 9.81 8.84 -3.55
CA GLY A 41 8.62 8.28 -2.93
C GLY A 41 7.46 9.28 -2.96
N MET A 42 6.24 8.77 -3.00
CA MET A 42 5.03 9.55 -2.84
C MET A 42 4.05 8.76 -1.97
N GLY A 43 3.64 9.36 -0.86
CA GLY A 43 2.72 8.75 0.11
C GLY A 43 1.56 9.68 0.41
N PRO A 44 0.49 9.71 -0.41
CA PRO A 44 -0.68 10.51 -0.12
C PRO A 44 -1.31 10.14 1.22
N ILE A 45 -1.79 11.16 1.94
CA ILE A 45 -2.52 11.01 3.19
C ILE A 45 -3.96 11.48 2.96
N GLY A 46 -4.91 10.58 3.18
CA GLY A 46 -6.34 10.94 3.22
C GLY A 46 -6.81 11.07 4.67
N VAL A 47 -7.53 12.14 4.98
CA VAL A 47 -8.04 12.38 6.33
C VAL A 47 -9.52 12.75 6.32
N LYS A 48 -10.22 12.49 7.44
CA LYS A 48 -11.56 13.03 7.70
C LYS A 48 -11.51 14.53 8.01
N LYS A 49 -12.63 15.19 7.82
CA LYS A 49 -12.79 16.66 7.96
C LYS A 49 -12.22 17.21 9.27
N HIS A 50 -12.39 16.54 10.39
CA HIS A 50 -11.92 17.01 11.69
C HIS A 50 -10.40 17.06 11.83
N LEU A 51 -9.66 16.36 10.97
CA LEU A 51 -8.20 16.35 10.95
C LEU A 51 -7.58 17.36 9.98
N ILE A 52 -8.38 17.98 9.10
CA ILE A 52 -7.89 18.97 8.12
C ILE A 52 -7.08 20.12 8.79
N PRO A 53 -7.50 20.70 9.93
CA PRO A 53 -6.76 21.78 10.56
C PRO A 53 -5.35 21.42 11.03
N TYR A 54 -5.04 20.13 11.15
CA TYR A 54 -3.75 19.61 11.61
C TYR A 54 -2.83 19.18 10.47
N LEU A 55 -3.28 19.27 9.22
CA LEU A 55 -2.45 18.91 8.08
C LEU A 55 -1.24 19.84 7.93
N PRO A 56 -0.15 19.38 7.31
CA PRO A 56 0.97 20.22 6.94
C PRO A 56 0.50 21.39 6.06
N THR A 57 1.16 22.52 6.22
CA THR A 57 0.96 23.72 5.40
C THR A 57 2.28 24.09 4.71
N HIS A 58 2.19 24.86 3.62
CA HIS A 58 3.36 25.33 2.91
C HIS A 58 3.32 26.83 2.73
N PRO A 59 4.42 27.56 3.02
CA PRO A 59 4.42 29.03 3.08
C PRO A 59 4.07 29.74 1.77
N TYR A 60 4.17 29.04 0.63
CA TYR A 60 3.84 29.58 -0.69
C TYR A 60 2.37 29.41 -1.09
N THR A 61 1.63 28.53 -0.42
CA THR A 61 0.25 28.18 -0.81
C THR A 61 -0.78 28.54 0.24
N GLU A 62 -0.47 28.37 1.50
CA GLU A 62 -1.39 28.64 2.61
C GLU A 62 -0.68 29.30 3.79
N LYS A 63 -1.35 30.26 4.41
CA LYS A 63 -0.88 30.80 5.69
C LYS A 63 -0.98 29.73 6.77
N PRO A 64 0.11 29.46 7.51
CA PRO A 64 0.07 28.52 8.62
C PRO A 64 -1.02 28.93 9.62
N ASN A 65 -1.88 28.02 10.01
CA ASN A 65 -2.76 28.19 11.14
C ASN A 65 -2.07 27.68 12.42
N SER A 66 -2.60 28.05 13.59
CA SER A 66 -1.98 27.72 14.87
C SER A 66 -1.97 26.22 15.21
N THR A 67 -2.71 25.39 14.46
CA THR A 67 -2.85 23.95 14.70
C THR A 67 -2.14 23.09 13.66
N SER A 68 -1.70 23.68 12.54
CA SER A 68 -1.01 22.92 11.48
C SER A 68 0.37 22.44 11.93
N LEU A 69 0.81 21.32 11.34
CA LEU A 69 2.15 20.78 11.58
C LEU A 69 3.29 21.61 10.97
N GLY A 70 2.95 22.64 10.18
CA GLY A 70 3.93 23.41 9.43
C GLY A 70 4.44 22.69 8.20
N THR A 71 5.58 23.15 7.65
CA THR A 71 6.17 22.62 6.43
C THR A 71 6.95 21.35 6.68
N LEU A 72 6.65 20.28 5.95
CA LEU A 72 7.34 18.99 6.06
C LEU A 72 8.35 18.73 4.93
N THR A 73 8.16 19.34 3.77
CA THR A 73 9.01 19.15 2.57
C THR A 73 9.33 20.48 1.91
N HIS A 74 10.40 20.53 1.11
CA HIS A 74 10.78 21.73 0.36
C HIS A 74 9.74 22.12 -0.69
N SER A 75 9.09 21.15 -1.33
CA SER A 75 7.95 21.41 -2.21
C SER A 75 6.66 20.99 -1.50
N GLU A 76 5.57 21.68 -1.80
CA GLU A 76 4.26 21.47 -1.16
C GLU A 76 3.80 20.00 -1.21
N PHE A 77 3.96 19.38 -2.37
CA PHE A 77 3.48 18.02 -2.63
C PHE A 77 4.61 17.02 -2.87
N GLY A 78 5.80 17.26 -2.32
CA GLY A 78 6.95 16.36 -2.49
C GLY A 78 7.31 16.16 -3.97
N SER A 79 7.51 14.91 -4.40
CA SER A 79 7.88 14.56 -5.79
C SER A 79 6.64 14.47 -6.69
N ALA A 80 5.84 15.52 -6.79
CA ALA A 80 4.53 15.51 -7.43
C ALA A 80 4.54 15.11 -8.92
N SER A 81 5.64 15.34 -9.64
CA SER A 81 5.77 14.95 -11.06
C SER A 81 5.58 13.45 -11.28
N ILE A 82 5.90 12.61 -10.30
CA ILE A 82 5.75 11.16 -10.38
C ILE A 82 4.28 10.70 -10.38
N LEU A 83 3.36 11.56 -9.96
CA LEU A 83 1.92 11.27 -9.94
C LEU A 83 1.36 11.00 -11.35
N SER A 84 2.00 11.50 -12.40
CA SER A 84 1.64 11.20 -13.80
C SER A 84 1.64 9.70 -14.09
N ILE A 85 2.52 8.92 -13.45
CA ILE A 85 2.61 7.47 -13.61
C ILE A 85 1.38 6.79 -12.99
N SER A 86 1.02 7.16 -11.76
CA SER A 86 -0.20 6.62 -11.13
C SER A 86 -1.47 7.03 -11.88
N TYR A 87 -1.51 8.26 -12.38
CA TYR A 87 -2.61 8.73 -13.21
C TYR A 87 -2.75 7.88 -14.49
N ALA A 88 -1.66 7.68 -15.22
CA ALA A 88 -1.66 6.87 -16.43
C ALA A 88 -2.07 5.41 -16.14
N TYR A 89 -1.54 4.82 -15.07
CA TYR A 89 -1.90 3.47 -14.64
C TYR A 89 -3.41 3.33 -14.39
N ILE A 90 -4.00 4.25 -13.63
CA ILE A 90 -5.43 4.22 -13.30
C ILE A 90 -6.27 4.49 -14.56
N ALA A 91 -5.86 5.45 -15.40
CA ALA A 91 -6.56 5.79 -16.63
C ALA A 91 -6.58 4.64 -17.65
N LEU A 92 -5.44 3.95 -17.81
CA LEU A 92 -5.32 2.80 -18.71
C LEU A 92 -6.16 1.60 -18.25
N LEU A 93 -6.17 1.31 -16.97
CA LEU A 93 -6.92 0.19 -16.41
C LEU A 93 -8.42 0.50 -16.29
N GLY A 94 -8.78 1.74 -16.02
CA GLY A 94 -10.13 2.14 -15.68
C GLY A 94 -10.68 1.45 -14.44
N LYS A 95 -11.90 1.75 -14.05
CA LYS A 95 -12.56 1.19 -12.86
C LYS A 95 -12.58 -0.35 -12.86
N ALA A 96 -12.88 -0.95 -13.97
CA ALA A 96 -12.97 -2.41 -14.10
C ALA A 96 -11.59 -3.08 -14.00
N GLY A 97 -10.58 -2.51 -14.66
CA GLY A 97 -9.22 -3.05 -14.66
C GLY A 97 -8.55 -2.96 -13.29
N VAL A 98 -8.69 -1.85 -12.58
CA VAL A 98 -8.16 -1.69 -11.22
C VAL A 98 -8.79 -2.71 -10.26
N ARG A 99 -10.10 -2.91 -10.31
CA ARG A 99 -10.78 -3.95 -9.53
C ARG A 99 -10.30 -5.37 -9.89
N LYS A 100 -10.13 -5.63 -11.18
CA LYS A 100 -9.64 -6.92 -11.69
C LYS A 100 -8.19 -7.19 -11.24
N SER A 101 -7.34 -6.16 -11.21
CA SER A 101 -5.97 -6.26 -10.66
C SER A 101 -5.96 -6.77 -9.21
N THR A 102 -6.82 -6.22 -8.35
CA THR A 102 -6.99 -6.69 -6.97
C THR A 102 -7.43 -8.17 -6.93
N ALA A 103 -8.40 -8.55 -7.74
CA ALA A 103 -8.87 -9.93 -7.79
C ALA A 103 -7.74 -10.90 -8.19
N TYR A 104 -6.94 -10.54 -9.19
CA TYR A 104 -5.79 -11.35 -9.61
C TYR A 104 -4.68 -11.39 -8.57
N ALA A 105 -4.41 -10.30 -7.86
CA ALA A 105 -3.42 -10.30 -6.79
C ALA A 105 -3.79 -11.32 -5.70
N ILE A 106 -5.05 -11.33 -5.28
CA ILE A 106 -5.57 -12.30 -4.29
C ILE A 106 -5.53 -13.74 -4.85
N LEU A 107 -5.97 -13.93 -6.08
CA LEU A 107 -5.97 -15.25 -6.73
C LEU A 107 -4.56 -15.82 -6.83
N ASN A 108 -3.61 -15.01 -7.33
CA ASN A 108 -2.22 -15.43 -7.50
C ASN A 108 -1.55 -15.79 -6.17
N ALA A 109 -1.75 -14.97 -5.12
CA ALA A 109 -1.23 -15.24 -3.80
C ALA A 109 -1.77 -16.58 -3.25
N ASN A 110 -3.07 -16.80 -3.36
CA ASN A 110 -3.69 -18.04 -2.90
C ASN A 110 -3.25 -19.26 -3.73
N TYR A 111 -3.11 -19.12 -5.04
CA TYR A 111 -2.60 -20.17 -5.91
C TYR A 111 -1.18 -20.56 -5.53
N LEU A 112 -0.26 -19.59 -5.41
CA LEU A 112 1.12 -19.84 -5.01
C LEU A 112 1.20 -20.45 -3.61
N MET A 113 0.46 -19.92 -2.66
CA MET A 113 0.39 -20.46 -1.30
C MET A 113 0.02 -21.95 -1.31
N LYS A 114 -1.05 -22.32 -2.02
CA LYS A 114 -1.46 -23.75 -2.13
C LYS A 114 -0.43 -24.62 -2.81
N ARG A 115 0.28 -24.09 -3.82
CA ARG A 115 1.35 -24.83 -4.51
C ARG A 115 2.59 -25.03 -3.64
N LEU A 116 2.90 -24.08 -2.76
CA LEU A 116 4.07 -24.13 -1.89
C LEU A 116 3.82 -24.82 -0.54
N GLN A 117 2.56 -24.83 -0.08
CA GLN A 117 2.16 -25.43 1.19
C GLN A 117 2.65 -26.88 1.43
N PRO A 118 2.77 -27.78 0.43
CA PRO A 118 3.33 -29.11 0.64
C PRO A 118 4.83 -29.13 0.97
N TYR A 119 5.55 -28.06 0.64
CA TYR A 119 7.01 -27.98 0.78
C TYR A 119 7.45 -27.05 1.92
N PHE A 120 6.62 -26.06 2.26
CA PHE A 120 6.96 -25.02 3.22
C PHE A 120 5.80 -24.80 4.20
N LYS A 121 6.14 -24.56 5.45
CA LYS A 121 5.17 -24.12 6.43
C LYS A 121 4.72 -22.68 6.11
N ILE A 122 3.42 -22.44 6.12
CA ILE A 122 2.86 -21.09 5.94
C ILE A 122 2.70 -20.44 7.33
N PHE A 123 3.26 -19.25 7.48
CA PHE A 123 3.19 -18.51 8.74
C PHE A 123 1.81 -17.90 8.96
N CYS A 124 1.31 -17.92 10.21
CA CYS A 124 0.03 -17.26 10.63
C CYS A 124 -1.23 -17.66 9.84
N ILE A 125 -1.28 -18.89 9.28
CA ILE A 125 -2.44 -19.32 8.50
C ILE A 125 -3.32 -20.34 9.26
N GLU A 126 -2.97 -20.65 10.51
CA GLU A 126 -3.71 -21.65 11.31
C GLU A 126 -5.22 -21.38 11.31
N GLY A 127 -5.99 -22.37 10.87
CA GLY A 127 -7.46 -22.28 10.78
C GLY A 127 -7.98 -21.44 9.60
N LYS A 128 -7.13 -20.88 8.75
CA LYS A 128 -7.53 -20.12 7.55
C LYS A 128 -7.08 -20.85 6.28
N GLU A 129 -8.00 -21.03 5.37
CA GLU A 129 -7.69 -21.68 4.08
C GLU A 129 -7.17 -20.70 3.01
N ARG A 130 -7.22 -19.40 3.25
CA ARG A 130 -6.92 -18.34 2.27
C ARG A 130 -6.11 -17.21 2.88
N CYS A 131 -5.26 -16.63 2.04
CA CYS A 131 -4.57 -15.37 2.33
C CYS A 131 -5.17 -14.20 1.51
N SER A 132 -4.72 -12.98 1.79
CA SER A 132 -5.06 -11.79 1.01
C SER A 132 -4.26 -11.75 -0.30
N HIS A 133 -3.50 -10.70 -0.54
CA HIS A 133 -2.64 -10.56 -1.73
C HIS A 133 -1.20 -11.04 -1.51
N GLU A 134 -0.90 -11.54 -0.32
CA GLU A 134 0.44 -12.04 0.07
C GLU A 134 0.32 -13.09 1.18
N PHE A 135 1.39 -13.87 1.37
CA PHE A 135 1.56 -14.83 2.46
C PHE A 135 3.04 -14.93 2.83
N ILE A 136 3.33 -15.50 3.98
CA ILE A 136 4.70 -15.65 4.49
C ILE A 136 5.03 -17.13 4.62
N LEU A 137 6.19 -17.53 4.09
CA LEU A 137 6.77 -18.85 4.29
C LEU A 137 7.59 -18.84 5.59
N ASP A 138 7.37 -19.81 6.45
CA ASP A 138 8.21 -20.07 7.62
C ASP A 138 9.39 -20.98 7.25
N LEU A 139 10.56 -20.39 7.09
CA LEU A 139 11.79 -21.08 6.75
C LEU A 139 12.59 -21.56 7.98
N THR A 140 12.10 -21.36 9.19
CA THR A 140 12.79 -21.72 10.44
C THR A 140 13.17 -23.20 10.49
N GLY A 141 12.29 -24.09 10.03
CA GLY A 141 12.53 -25.54 9.96
C GLY A 141 13.65 -25.88 8.97
N LEU A 142 13.61 -25.28 7.80
CA LEU A 142 14.63 -25.47 6.74
C LEU A 142 16.01 -25.02 7.22
N LYS A 143 16.09 -23.81 7.79
CA LYS A 143 17.34 -23.28 8.36
C LYS A 143 17.93 -24.20 9.43
N LYS A 144 17.11 -24.75 10.33
CA LYS A 144 17.58 -25.68 11.36
C LYS A 144 18.10 -27.00 10.78
N SER A 145 17.48 -27.54 9.72
CA SER A 145 17.85 -28.85 9.15
C SER A 145 19.02 -28.78 8.17
N THR A 146 19.19 -27.68 7.46
CA THR A 146 20.18 -27.56 6.37
C THR A 146 21.30 -26.57 6.64
N GLY A 147 21.13 -25.66 7.61
CA GLY A 147 22.05 -24.54 7.85
C GLY A 147 21.95 -23.41 6.81
N VAL A 148 21.07 -23.54 5.83
CA VAL A 148 20.85 -22.50 4.79
C VAL A 148 19.94 -21.40 5.34
N SER A 149 20.38 -20.15 5.25
CA SER A 149 19.55 -18.96 5.57
C SER A 149 18.90 -18.41 4.31
N GLU A 150 17.86 -17.59 4.49
CA GLU A 150 17.22 -16.76 3.49
C GLU A 150 18.17 -15.68 2.95
#